data_333f5a828352c96782a3040194ae5ad7
#
_entry.id   333f5a828352c96782a3040194ae5ad7
#
_cell.length_a   1.000
_cell.length_b   1.000
_cell.length_c   1.000
_cell.angle_alpha   90.00
_cell.angle_beta   90.00
_cell.angle_gamma   90.00
#
_symmetry.space_group_name_H-M   'P 1'
#
loop_
_entity.id
_entity.type
_entity.pdbx_description
1 polymer ?
#
loop_
_entity_poly.entity_id
_entity_poly.type
_entity_poly.pdbx_seq_one_letter_code
_entity_poly.pdbx_strand_id
1 'polypeptide(L)'
;MTPPGDSLESANGDSYFGTNSQYAVKGGKYAGGYAGCVDIDSAAAVGGGLKLLGNIELTNLLKALDVVASTIENSDVNGCVGGYSVLADGRDDKNQKLGKAGGFIGEMSGTIIKNSDANLFNYIIGREAAGGYAGIMEPGNVASVIEDAGILDGLLNVTDSLASLVQSFIPIIEDSQTSSVPCGGAVRADGITDTQCVRGLAGGYVGYNHGGRIKGYAAEGGGKECATIRIRSVYGGEFAGGFTGLMETADLAGTGNLQLLFGLLKTSNVLSLLGAVYPTETNTAVYGPLRKVDMDTWNKWAEAVGNNGVYGDQFTSTPVENEEQLQALITQYAYGYNVKAGRTSVGTQDMEAGVAGGYVGRMKAGVVTNAHAWDAKSVMAYKSAGGFAGEMKTGGVAEVGKVELIGLDIANSISAVQTFVPIIRNSDITGFQSGMTVKATGIPVKDSTLKIEKVGYAGGYVGHMVGGQIWGNWSEKANTYSATDAVPDPNNKRCFVANLRKVEGTKAIGGFAGQIDPAS
;
A
#
# COMPACT_ATOMS: atom_id res chain seq x y z
N MET A 1 11.27 -5.71 27.24
CA MET A 1 11.87 -5.18 26.00
C MET A 1 11.09 -3.94 25.63
N THR A 2 11.72 -2.78 25.61
CA THR A 2 11.09 -1.55 25.14
C THR A 2 10.71 -1.77 23.66
N PRO A 3 9.48 -1.50 23.24
CA PRO A 3 9.13 -1.61 21.83
C PRO A 3 10.01 -0.65 21.04
N PRO A 4 10.46 -1.04 19.84
CA PRO A 4 11.26 -0.18 18.98
C PRO A 4 10.43 0.97 18.41
N GLY A 5 9.68 1.66 19.21
CA GLY A 5 8.64 2.57 18.69
C GLY A 5 8.85 4.03 18.93
N ASP A 6 9.47 4.40 20.01
CA ASP A 6 9.50 5.83 20.36
C ASP A 6 10.84 6.51 20.06
N SER A 7 11.90 5.76 19.84
CA SER A 7 13.12 6.27 19.23
C SER A 7 13.30 5.67 17.84
N LEU A 8 12.59 6.21 16.87
CA LEU A 8 12.81 5.93 15.45
C LEU A 8 14.20 6.39 14.95
N GLU A 9 15.12 6.64 15.83
CA GLU A 9 16.46 7.17 15.57
C GLU A 9 17.60 6.17 15.75
N SER A 10 17.33 4.89 15.95
CA SER A 10 18.42 3.93 15.88
C SER A 10 18.94 3.91 14.43
N ALA A 11 20.04 4.64 14.22
CA ALA A 11 20.70 4.76 12.92
C ALA A 11 21.29 3.42 12.42
N ASN A 12 21.30 2.39 13.25
CA ASN A 12 21.80 1.07 12.93
C ASN A 12 20.65 0.08 12.87
N GLY A 13 20.08 -0.12 11.65
CA GLY A 13 18.98 -1.02 11.37
C GLY A 13 19.16 -2.47 11.83
N ASP A 14 20.35 -2.88 12.22
CA ASP A 14 20.65 -4.25 12.64
C ASP A 14 20.20 -4.57 14.08
N SER A 15 20.05 -3.57 14.96
CA SER A 15 19.61 -3.79 16.35
C SER A 15 18.13 -4.22 16.50
N TYR A 16 17.31 -3.99 15.45
CA TYR A 16 15.89 -4.37 15.45
C TYR A 16 15.63 -5.82 15.06
N PHE A 17 16.53 -6.39 14.31
CA PHE A 17 16.46 -7.79 13.94
C PHE A 17 16.99 -8.69 15.06
N GLY A 18 16.74 -8.35 16.30
CA GLY A 18 17.09 -9.07 17.53
C GLY A 18 17.40 -10.56 17.38
N THR A 19 17.64 -11.26 18.43
CA THR A 19 17.89 -12.70 18.34
C THR A 19 16.73 -13.39 17.60
N ASN A 20 17.06 -14.17 16.58
CA ASN A 20 16.12 -14.87 15.66
C ASN A 20 14.99 -15.67 16.33
N SER A 21 15.04 -15.84 17.64
CA SER A 21 14.10 -16.65 18.43
C SER A 21 12.77 -15.99 18.75
N GLN A 22 12.61 -14.69 18.47
CA GLN A 22 11.39 -13.94 18.82
C GLN A 22 10.35 -13.85 17.70
N TYR A 23 10.66 -14.35 16.49
CA TYR A 23 9.74 -14.29 15.37
C TYR A 23 9.07 -15.65 15.13
N ALA A 24 7.73 -15.64 15.04
CA ALA A 24 6.95 -16.84 14.76
C ALA A 24 7.16 -17.32 13.31
N VAL A 25 7.33 -16.36 12.38
CA VAL A 25 7.62 -16.64 10.97
C VAL A 25 8.89 -15.91 10.56
N LYS A 26 9.87 -16.66 10.07
CA LYS A 26 11.11 -16.09 9.55
C LYS A 26 11.42 -16.65 8.17
N GLY A 27 11.61 -15.74 7.22
CA GLY A 27 12.02 -16.05 5.85
C GLY A 27 13.24 -15.25 5.42
N GLY A 28 13.87 -15.69 4.37
CA GLY A 28 14.89 -14.91 3.70
C GLY A 28 14.24 -13.86 2.78
N LYS A 29 13.99 -14.23 1.53
CA LYS A 29 13.41 -13.32 0.53
C LYS A 29 11.95 -12.99 0.82
N TYR A 30 11.18 -13.99 1.26
CA TYR A 30 9.74 -13.87 1.51
C TYR A 30 9.37 -14.41 2.88
N ALA A 31 8.46 -13.73 3.57
CA ALA A 31 7.85 -14.20 4.80
C ALA A 31 6.41 -13.69 4.92
N GLY A 32 5.48 -14.56 5.25
CA GLY A 32 4.08 -14.21 5.49
C GLY A 32 3.46 -15.16 6.49
N GLY A 33 2.50 -14.69 7.25
CA GLY A 33 1.82 -15.51 8.24
C GLY A 33 1.11 -16.72 7.63
N TYR A 34 0.53 -16.55 6.44
CA TYR A 34 -0.11 -17.61 5.66
C TYR A 34 0.85 -18.18 4.61
N ALA A 35 1.44 -17.31 3.76
CA ALA A 35 2.38 -17.72 2.73
C ALA A 35 3.50 -16.70 2.57
N GLY A 36 4.72 -17.18 2.33
CA GLY A 36 5.85 -16.31 2.01
C GLY A 36 5.69 -15.65 0.65
N CYS A 37 5.37 -16.44 -0.37
CA CYS A 37 5.12 -15.99 -1.75
C CYS A 37 4.04 -16.86 -2.38
N VAL A 38 3.14 -16.25 -3.13
CA VAL A 38 2.21 -16.93 -4.03
C VAL A 38 2.34 -16.27 -5.41
N ASP A 39 2.80 -17.06 -6.36
CA ASP A 39 3.08 -16.62 -7.72
C ASP A 39 2.39 -17.55 -8.72
N ILE A 40 1.86 -16.98 -9.80
CA ILE A 40 1.30 -17.73 -10.93
C ILE A 40 2.29 -17.89 -12.08
N ASP A 41 3.59 -17.80 -11.81
CA ASP A 41 4.66 -17.92 -12.79
C ASP A 41 4.68 -19.27 -13.55
N SER A 42 3.94 -20.27 -13.04
CA SER A 42 3.75 -21.56 -13.69
C SER A 42 2.65 -21.60 -14.77
N ALA A 43 2.05 -20.46 -15.13
CA ALA A 43 1.17 -20.37 -16.30
C ALA A 43 1.89 -20.77 -17.60
N ALA A 44 3.24 -20.67 -17.64
CA ALA A 44 4.06 -21.26 -18.70
C ALA A 44 3.89 -22.80 -18.83
N ALA A 45 3.69 -23.50 -17.73
CA ALA A 45 3.41 -24.94 -17.76
C ALA A 45 2.02 -25.24 -18.36
N VAL A 46 1.05 -24.35 -18.16
CA VAL A 46 -0.28 -24.43 -18.76
C VAL A 46 -0.20 -24.07 -20.25
N GLY A 47 0.57 -23.05 -20.63
CA GLY A 47 0.83 -22.68 -22.03
C GLY A 47 1.45 -23.82 -22.83
N GLY A 48 2.40 -24.54 -22.26
CA GLY A 48 2.98 -25.76 -22.85
C GLY A 48 1.94 -26.88 -23.04
N GLY A 49 1.01 -27.04 -22.09
CA GLY A 49 -0.13 -27.96 -22.19
C GLY A 49 -1.19 -27.52 -23.20
N LEU A 50 -1.39 -26.22 -23.36
CA LEU A 50 -2.35 -25.64 -24.31
C LEU A 50 -1.92 -25.79 -25.76
N LYS A 51 -0.60 -25.77 -26.07
CA LYS A 51 -0.07 -26.10 -27.41
C LYS A 51 -0.43 -27.53 -27.86
N LEU A 52 -0.57 -28.45 -26.91
CA LEU A 52 -0.98 -29.84 -27.18
C LEU A 52 -2.45 -29.98 -27.55
N LEU A 53 -3.29 -29.02 -27.22
CA LEU A 53 -4.76 -29.09 -27.42
C LEU A 53 -5.23 -28.45 -28.75
N GLY A 54 -4.33 -27.89 -29.58
CA GLY A 54 -4.67 -27.28 -30.86
C GLY A 54 -5.34 -25.90 -30.71
N ASN A 55 -6.10 -25.47 -31.72
CA ASN A 55 -6.79 -24.19 -31.73
C ASN A 55 -7.85 -24.11 -30.63
N ILE A 56 -7.47 -23.54 -29.48
CA ILE A 56 -8.39 -23.30 -28.38
C ILE A 56 -9.08 -21.96 -28.62
N GLU A 57 -10.40 -21.93 -28.56
CA GLU A 57 -11.13 -20.68 -28.52
C GLU A 57 -10.74 -19.89 -27.26
N LEU A 58 -10.55 -18.59 -27.41
CA LEU A 58 -10.06 -17.70 -26.37
C LEU A 58 -10.93 -17.71 -25.09
N THR A 59 -12.26 -17.89 -25.25
CA THR A 59 -13.18 -18.10 -24.12
C THR A 59 -12.86 -19.31 -23.27
N ASN A 60 -12.32 -20.37 -23.88
CA ASN A 60 -11.89 -21.57 -23.19
C ASN A 60 -10.51 -21.37 -22.54
N LEU A 61 -9.65 -20.56 -23.16
CA LEU A 61 -8.38 -20.16 -22.55
C LEU A 61 -8.61 -19.32 -21.29
N LEU A 62 -9.49 -18.31 -21.33
CA LEU A 62 -9.82 -17.48 -20.16
C LEU A 62 -10.39 -18.34 -19.02
N LYS A 63 -11.27 -19.30 -19.32
CA LYS A 63 -11.78 -20.24 -18.31
C LYS A 63 -10.68 -21.14 -17.74
N ALA A 64 -9.73 -21.57 -18.58
CA ALA A 64 -8.58 -22.34 -18.11
C ALA A 64 -7.66 -21.50 -17.22
N LEU A 65 -7.46 -20.23 -17.53
CA LEU A 65 -6.69 -19.29 -16.71
C LEU A 65 -7.38 -18.97 -15.38
N ASP A 66 -8.70 -18.83 -15.35
CA ASP A 66 -9.46 -18.71 -14.09
C ASP A 66 -9.26 -19.92 -13.16
N VAL A 67 -9.09 -21.12 -13.74
CA VAL A 67 -8.79 -22.34 -12.98
C VAL A 67 -7.35 -22.36 -12.46
N VAL A 68 -6.43 -21.66 -13.14
CA VAL A 68 -4.99 -21.63 -12.78
C VAL A 68 -4.65 -20.47 -11.86
N ALA A 69 -5.48 -19.42 -11.84
CA ALA A 69 -5.29 -18.31 -10.92
C ALA A 69 -5.32 -18.80 -9.47
N SER A 70 -4.25 -18.52 -8.73
CA SER A 70 -4.19 -18.86 -7.31
C SER A 70 -5.27 -18.10 -6.55
N THR A 71 -6.21 -18.84 -5.93
CA THR A 71 -7.29 -18.25 -5.14
C THR A 71 -7.20 -18.72 -3.70
N ILE A 72 -7.25 -17.78 -2.76
CA ILE A 72 -7.28 -18.03 -1.32
C ILE A 72 -8.58 -17.41 -0.79
N GLU A 73 -9.48 -18.23 -0.28
CA GLU A 73 -10.76 -17.79 0.26
C GLU A 73 -11.00 -18.36 1.65
N ASN A 74 -11.65 -17.55 2.51
CA ASN A 74 -12.09 -17.96 3.86
C ASN A 74 -10.96 -18.62 4.67
N SER A 75 -9.76 -18.02 4.59
CA SER A 75 -8.54 -18.58 5.16
C SER A 75 -7.86 -17.55 6.04
N ASP A 76 -7.80 -17.78 7.35
CA ASP A 76 -7.30 -16.83 8.31
C ASP A 76 -5.94 -17.23 8.89
N VAL A 77 -5.14 -16.22 9.23
CA VAL A 77 -4.00 -16.36 10.13
C VAL A 77 -4.39 -15.79 11.48
N ASN A 78 -4.43 -16.62 12.49
CA ASN A 78 -4.73 -16.19 13.85
C ASN A 78 -3.47 -16.36 14.71
N GLY A 79 -2.89 -15.25 15.14
CA GLY A 79 -1.78 -15.26 16.07
C GLY A 79 -2.18 -15.79 17.44
N CYS A 80 -1.21 -16.21 18.24
CA CYS A 80 -1.46 -16.46 19.65
C CYS A 80 -1.88 -15.14 20.33
N VAL A 81 -2.45 -15.21 21.51
CA VAL A 81 -3.01 -14.05 22.22
C VAL A 81 -1.96 -12.95 22.46
N GLY A 82 -0.69 -13.32 22.67
CA GLY A 82 0.42 -12.36 22.76
C GLY A 82 0.89 -11.79 21.43
N GLY A 83 0.27 -12.22 20.32
CA GLY A 83 0.62 -11.80 18.97
C GLY A 83 1.70 -12.65 18.31
N TYR A 84 1.80 -12.54 16.98
CA TYR A 84 2.89 -13.13 16.19
C TYR A 84 3.71 -12.06 15.49
N SER A 85 4.92 -12.40 15.09
CA SER A 85 5.79 -11.50 14.35
C SER A 85 6.38 -12.19 13.13
N VAL A 86 6.50 -11.43 12.03
CA VAL A 86 7.03 -11.90 10.76
C VAL A 86 8.30 -11.14 10.42
N LEU A 87 9.34 -11.86 10.02
CA LEU A 87 10.62 -11.29 9.61
C LEU A 87 11.05 -11.85 8.25
N ALA A 88 11.28 -10.98 7.28
CA ALA A 88 11.95 -11.29 6.03
C ALA A 88 13.25 -10.47 5.94
N ASP A 89 14.40 -11.09 6.21
CA ASP A 89 15.70 -10.41 6.31
C ASP A 89 16.73 -10.87 5.27
N GLY A 90 16.29 -11.59 4.23
CA GLY A 90 17.15 -12.15 3.20
C GLY A 90 17.97 -11.12 2.46
N ARG A 91 19.06 -11.61 1.88
CA ARG A 91 19.97 -10.86 1.03
C ARG A 91 20.24 -11.69 -0.23
N ASP A 92 20.46 -11.03 -1.34
CA ASP A 92 20.91 -11.68 -2.56
C ASP A 92 22.42 -12.00 -2.52
N ASP A 93 22.94 -12.62 -3.61
CA ASP A 93 24.36 -12.94 -3.76
C ASP A 93 25.28 -11.70 -3.73
N LYS A 94 24.72 -10.51 -3.95
CA LYS A 94 25.40 -9.21 -3.86
C LYS A 94 25.23 -8.54 -2.50
N ASN A 95 24.70 -9.27 -1.52
CA ASN A 95 24.41 -8.79 -0.17
C ASN A 95 23.32 -7.69 -0.12
N GLN A 96 22.45 -7.61 -1.14
CA GLN A 96 21.31 -6.70 -1.17
C GLN A 96 20.18 -7.26 -0.32
N LYS A 97 19.54 -6.38 0.43
CA LYS A 97 18.41 -6.75 1.31
C LYS A 97 17.13 -6.86 0.46
N LEU A 98 16.57 -8.06 0.33
CA LEU A 98 15.42 -8.38 -0.52
C LEU A 98 14.17 -8.80 0.27
N GLY A 99 14.18 -8.74 1.58
CA GLY A 99 13.12 -9.28 2.41
C GLY A 99 11.77 -8.59 2.20
N LYS A 100 10.76 -9.35 1.76
CA LYS A 100 9.37 -8.93 1.59
C LYS A 100 8.51 -9.61 2.65
N ALA A 101 7.90 -8.83 3.55
CA ALA A 101 7.17 -9.35 4.70
C ALA A 101 5.69 -8.91 4.69
N GLY A 102 4.80 -9.82 5.02
CA GLY A 102 3.38 -9.52 5.22
C GLY A 102 2.78 -10.27 6.40
N GLY A 103 1.79 -9.69 7.04
CA GLY A 103 1.05 -10.38 8.09
C GLY A 103 0.32 -11.61 7.55
N PHE A 104 -0.22 -11.51 6.35
CA PHE A 104 -0.82 -12.63 5.63
C PHE A 104 0.16 -13.20 4.59
N ILE A 105 0.66 -12.37 3.67
CA ILE A 105 1.48 -12.80 2.55
C ILE A 105 2.67 -11.86 2.30
N GLY A 106 3.87 -12.42 2.11
CA GLY A 106 5.07 -11.63 1.82
C GLY A 106 5.03 -10.99 0.43
N GLU A 107 4.70 -11.79 -0.60
CA GLU A 107 4.51 -11.33 -1.98
C GLU A 107 3.38 -12.10 -2.63
N MET A 108 2.50 -11.40 -3.34
CA MET A 108 1.48 -12.00 -4.18
C MET A 108 1.57 -11.49 -5.62
N SER A 109 1.58 -12.42 -6.55
CA SER A 109 1.65 -12.16 -7.98
C SER A 109 0.44 -12.83 -8.66
N GLY A 110 -0.47 -12.01 -9.21
CA GLY A 110 -1.66 -12.48 -9.91
C GLY A 110 -2.65 -13.30 -9.07
N THR A 111 -2.56 -13.24 -7.76
CA THR A 111 -3.35 -14.04 -6.82
C THR A 111 -4.62 -13.30 -6.40
N ILE A 112 -5.70 -14.03 -6.19
CA ILE A 112 -6.97 -13.50 -5.65
C ILE A 112 -7.13 -13.98 -4.20
N ILE A 113 -7.29 -13.03 -3.28
CA ILE A 113 -7.54 -13.32 -1.87
C ILE A 113 -8.89 -12.72 -1.47
N LYS A 114 -9.76 -13.53 -0.86
CA LYS A 114 -11.11 -13.09 -0.45
C LYS A 114 -11.44 -13.57 0.96
N ASN A 115 -12.09 -12.67 1.71
CA ASN A 115 -12.59 -12.96 3.04
C ASN A 115 -11.58 -13.73 3.92
N SER A 116 -10.33 -13.25 3.95
CA SER A 116 -9.22 -13.91 4.62
C SER A 116 -8.46 -12.90 5.46
N ASP A 117 -8.28 -13.16 6.74
CA ASP A 117 -7.77 -12.18 7.70
C ASP A 117 -6.41 -12.58 8.28
N ALA A 118 -5.63 -11.56 8.65
CA ALA A 118 -4.39 -11.72 9.42
C ALA A 118 -4.55 -11.07 10.79
N ASN A 119 -4.73 -11.87 11.85
CA ASN A 119 -5.12 -11.39 13.16
C ASN A 119 -4.02 -11.50 14.20
N LEU A 120 -3.91 -10.46 15.05
CA LEU A 120 -3.03 -10.41 16.22
C LEU A 120 -1.54 -10.39 15.88
N PHE A 121 -1.11 -9.60 14.89
CA PHE A 121 0.32 -9.40 14.70
C PHE A 121 0.91 -8.38 15.70
N ASN A 122 2.20 -8.55 16.04
CA ASN A 122 3.00 -7.59 16.79
C ASN A 122 3.91 -6.77 15.88
N TYR A 123 4.74 -7.47 15.09
CA TYR A 123 5.74 -6.85 14.22
C TYR A 123 5.75 -7.54 12.86
N ILE A 124 5.72 -6.74 11.81
CA ILE A 124 5.97 -7.19 10.45
C ILE A 124 7.19 -6.43 9.95
N ILE A 125 8.27 -7.14 9.69
CA ILE A 125 9.55 -6.53 9.33
C ILE A 125 10.06 -7.12 8.03
N GLY A 126 10.20 -6.27 7.01
CA GLY A 126 10.84 -6.57 5.75
C GLY A 126 12.09 -5.70 5.55
N ARG A 127 12.91 -6.04 4.56
CA ARG A 127 14.02 -5.19 4.15
C ARG A 127 13.60 -4.30 2.98
N GLU A 128 13.02 -4.88 1.94
CA GLU A 128 12.54 -4.20 0.75
C GLU A 128 11.14 -3.64 0.96
N ALA A 129 10.22 -4.50 1.39
CA ALA A 129 8.83 -4.13 1.60
C ALA A 129 8.23 -4.81 2.83
N ALA A 130 7.33 -4.11 3.50
CA ALA A 130 6.55 -4.67 4.61
C ALA A 130 5.11 -4.14 4.59
N GLY A 131 4.16 -5.02 4.78
CA GLY A 131 2.74 -4.69 4.94
C GLY A 131 2.09 -5.48 6.07
N GLY A 132 1.17 -4.85 6.77
CA GLY A 132 0.40 -5.56 7.81
C GLY A 132 -0.38 -6.75 7.25
N TYR A 133 -0.76 -6.68 5.98
CA TYR A 133 -1.40 -7.76 5.23
C TYR A 133 -0.47 -8.35 4.17
N ALA A 134 -0.04 -7.55 3.18
CA ALA A 134 0.83 -7.97 2.09
C ALA A 134 2.09 -7.09 1.99
N GLY A 135 3.26 -7.71 1.81
CA GLY A 135 4.50 -6.97 1.55
C GLY A 135 4.46 -6.31 0.18
N ILE A 136 4.23 -7.10 -0.87
CA ILE A 136 4.11 -6.63 -2.26
C ILE A 136 2.90 -7.30 -2.93
N MET A 137 2.18 -6.50 -3.73
CA MET A 137 1.17 -6.93 -4.69
C MET A 137 1.63 -6.53 -6.08
N GLU A 138 1.79 -7.49 -6.99
CA GLU A 138 2.17 -7.23 -8.38
C GLU A 138 1.45 -8.17 -9.35
N PRO A 139 1.22 -7.78 -10.61
CA PRO A 139 0.64 -8.68 -11.60
C PRO A 139 1.53 -9.88 -11.87
N GLY A 140 0.91 -11.01 -12.15
CA GLY A 140 1.61 -12.18 -12.64
C GLY A 140 2.25 -11.94 -14.00
N ASN A 141 3.22 -12.78 -14.36
CA ASN A 141 3.94 -12.67 -15.61
C ASN A 141 3.08 -13.07 -16.82
N VAL A 142 2.38 -12.10 -17.41
CA VAL A 142 1.50 -12.30 -18.58
C VAL A 142 2.29 -12.65 -19.84
N ALA A 143 3.52 -12.13 -19.98
CA ALA A 143 4.30 -12.27 -21.20
C ALA A 143 4.68 -13.73 -21.48
N SER A 144 5.08 -14.47 -20.45
CA SER A 144 5.43 -15.89 -20.60
C SER A 144 4.28 -16.72 -21.14
N VAL A 145 3.04 -16.39 -20.73
CA VAL A 145 1.82 -17.08 -21.19
C VAL A 145 1.53 -16.79 -22.65
N ILE A 146 1.70 -15.56 -23.09
CA ILE A 146 1.46 -15.14 -24.47
C ILE A 146 2.53 -15.73 -25.42
N GLU A 147 3.80 -15.69 -25.03
CA GLU A 147 4.91 -16.23 -25.85
C GLU A 147 4.84 -17.74 -25.98
N ASP A 148 4.62 -18.44 -24.88
CA ASP A 148 4.62 -19.91 -24.87
C ASP A 148 3.41 -20.52 -25.57
N ALA A 149 2.27 -19.85 -25.54
CA ALA A 149 1.05 -20.36 -26.15
C ALA A 149 0.96 -20.16 -27.67
N GLY A 150 1.82 -19.34 -28.29
CA GLY A 150 1.69 -18.99 -29.71
C GLY A 150 0.38 -18.29 -30.06
N ILE A 151 -0.25 -17.65 -29.07
CA ILE A 151 -1.61 -17.09 -29.11
C ILE A 151 -1.65 -15.75 -29.85
N LEU A 152 -0.49 -15.14 -30.11
CA LEU A 152 -0.37 -13.81 -30.72
C LEU A 152 -1.22 -13.65 -31.97
N ASP A 153 -1.21 -14.62 -32.90
CA ASP A 153 -1.95 -14.53 -34.17
C ASP A 153 -3.48 -14.58 -33.96
N GLY A 154 -3.97 -15.26 -32.93
CA GLY A 154 -5.39 -15.34 -32.61
C GLY A 154 -5.93 -14.16 -31.79
N LEU A 155 -5.10 -13.59 -30.90
CA LEU A 155 -5.43 -12.47 -30.01
C LEU A 155 -5.59 -11.14 -30.72
N LEU A 156 -4.88 -10.94 -31.85
CA LEU A 156 -4.90 -9.69 -32.61
C LEU A 156 -6.29 -9.35 -33.20
N ASN A 157 -7.16 -10.35 -33.32
CA ASN A 157 -8.50 -10.17 -33.87
C ASN A 157 -9.62 -10.00 -32.84
N VAL A 158 -9.33 -10.15 -31.53
CA VAL A 158 -10.37 -10.15 -30.48
C VAL A 158 -10.00 -9.17 -29.36
N THR A 159 -10.50 -7.97 -29.49
CA THR A 159 -10.10 -6.78 -28.74
C THR A 159 -10.39 -6.81 -27.23
N ASP A 160 -11.51 -7.41 -26.82
CA ASP A 160 -11.92 -7.47 -25.40
C ASP A 160 -11.17 -8.57 -24.61
N SER A 161 -10.54 -9.45 -25.33
CA SER A 161 -9.96 -10.67 -24.78
C SER A 161 -8.58 -10.48 -24.17
N LEU A 162 -7.79 -9.54 -24.69
CA LEU A 162 -6.46 -9.25 -24.13
C LEU A 162 -6.56 -8.51 -22.81
N ALA A 163 -7.48 -7.54 -22.70
CA ALA A 163 -7.73 -6.85 -21.45
C ALA A 163 -8.24 -7.83 -20.37
N SER A 164 -9.13 -8.75 -20.75
CA SER A 164 -9.62 -9.81 -19.87
C SER A 164 -8.50 -10.78 -19.46
N LEU A 165 -7.61 -11.12 -20.39
CA LEU A 165 -6.43 -11.94 -20.10
C LEU A 165 -5.53 -11.26 -19.06
N VAL A 166 -5.19 -9.99 -19.28
CA VAL A 166 -4.36 -9.24 -18.31
C VAL A 166 -5.06 -9.11 -16.96
N GLN A 167 -6.38 -8.89 -16.94
CA GLN A 167 -7.16 -8.82 -15.73
C GLN A 167 -7.08 -10.10 -14.88
N SER A 168 -6.96 -11.28 -15.49
CA SER A 168 -6.83 -12.54 -14.79
C SER A 168 -5.47 -12.66 -14.04
N PHE A 169 -4.50 -11.80 -14.34
CA PHE A 169 -3.19 -11.77 -13.67
C PHE A 169 -3.04 -10.62 -12.67
N ILE A 170 -4.08 -9.81 -12.47
CA ILE A 170 -4.04 -8.72 -11.49
C ILE A 170 -4.24 -9.29 -10.09
N PRO A 171 -3.36 -8.95 -9.12
CA PRO A 171 -3.58 -9.36 -7.73
C PRO A 171 -4.78 -8.61 -7.15
N ILE A 172 -5.66 -9.35 -6.48
CA ILE A 172 -6.89 -8.82 -5.90
C ILE A 172 -7.00 -9.23 -4.44
N ILE A 173 -7.30 -8.29 -3.56
CA ILE A 173 -7.68 -8.54 -2.18
C ILE A 173 -9.09 -7.98 -1.97
N GLU A 174 -10.03 -8.84 -1.56
CA GLU A 174 -11.41 -8.47 -1.27
C GLU A 174 -11.80 -8.85 0.16
N ASP A 175 -12.58 -8.00 0.83
CA ASP A 175 -13.19 -8.29 2.15
C ASP A 175 -12.24 -8.85 3.20
N SER A 176 -10.99 -8.40 3.20
CA SER A 176 -9.93 -8.96 4.03
C SER A 176 -9.32 -7.90 4.94
N GLN A 177 -9.04 -8.25 6.18
CA GLN A 177 -8.53 -7.33 7.19
C GLN A 177 -7.20 -7.82 7.77
N THR A 178 -6.42 -6.88 8.26
CA THR A 178 -5.32 -7.21 9.15
C THR A 178 -5.50 -6.51 10.48
N SER A 179 -5.25 -7.21 11.57
CA SER A 179 -5.35 -6.64 12.90
C SER A 179 -4.13 -6.98 13.74
N SER A 180 -3.70 -6.02 14.53
CA SER A 180 -2.64 -6.27 15.50
C SER A 180 -3.20 -6.53 16.90
N VAL A 181 -2.31 -6.84 17.83
CA VAL A 181 -2.64 -6.91 19.26
C VAL A 181 -3.29 -5.62 19.76
N PRO A 182 -4.08 -5.64 20.85
CA PRO A 182 -4.83 -4.47 21.33
C PRO A 182 -4.02 -3.17 21.42
N CYS A 183 -2.80 -3.23 21.93
CA CYS A 183 -1.91 -2.07 22.05
C CYS A 183 -1.23 -1.63 20.76
N GLY A 184 -1.59 -2.24 19.63
CA GLY A 184 -1.10 -1.86 18.31
C GLY A 184 0.20 -2.55 17.90
N GLY A 185 0.24 -2.95 16.65
CA GLY A 185 1.42 -3.54 16.01
C GLY A 185 2.25 -2.52 15.24
N ALA A 186 3.42 -2.95 14.79
CA ALA A 186 4.32 -2.13 14.00
C ALA A 186 4.70 -2.82 12.68
N VAL A 187 4.76 -2.03 11.61
CA VAL A 187 5.22 -2.45 10.29
C VAL A 187 6.47 -1.67 9.91
N ARG A 188 7.51 -2.36 9.45
CA ARG A 188 8.78 -1.74 9.14
C ARG A 188 9.45 -2.32 7.91
N ALA A 189 9.93 -1.45 7.01
CA ALA A 189 10.79 -1.78 5.88
C ALA A 189 11.99 -0.83 5.85
N ASP A 190 13.20 -1.34 6.10
CA ASP A 190 14.38 -0.48 6.26
C ASP A 190 14.99 0.00 4.94
N GLY A 191 14.98 -0.83 3.92
CA GLY A 191 15.48 -0.49 2.58
C GLY A 191 16.96 -0.13 2.49
N ILE A 192 17.75 -0.30 3.54
CA ILE A 192 19.14 0.16 3.56
C ILE A 192 20.08 -0.96 3.11
N THR A 193 20.91 -0.68 2.11
CA THR A 193 22.11 -1.44 1.78
C THR A 193 23.33 -0.54 1.84
N ASP A 194 24.51 -1.13 2.00
CA ASP A 194 25.76 -0.37 2.09
C ASP A 194 26.19 0.23 0.75
N THR A 195 25.64 -0.23 -0.38
CA THR A 195 26.09 0.14 -1.73
C THR A 195 25.00 0.47 -2.74
N GLN A 196 23.76 0.01 -2.53
CA GLN A 196 22.63 0.31 -3.42
C GLN A 196 21.36 0.53 -2.61
N CYS A 197 20.57 1.54 -2.98
CA CYS A 197 19.27 1.76 -2.38
C CYS A 197 18.30 0.66 -2.79
N VAL A 198 17.94 -0.19 -1.85
CA VAL A 198 16.74 -1.02 -1.96
C VAL A 198 15.60 -0.23 -1.35
N ARG A 199 14.49 -0.16 -2.04
CA ARG A 199 13.30 0.56 -1.59
C ARG A 199 12.84 0.02 -0.24
N GLY A 200 12.77 0.86 0.78
CA GLY A 200 12.15 0.56 2.07
C GLY A 200 10.69 0.99 2.06
N LEU A 201 9.79 0.11 1.59
CA LEU A 201 8.39 0.40 1.36
C LEU A 201 7.54 -0.16 2.47
N ALA A 202 6.94 0.67 3.31
CA ALA A 202 6.11 0.20 4.42
C ALA A 202 4.69 0.73 4.33
N GLY A 203 3.72 -0.17 4.48
CA GLY A 203 2.31 0.15 4.60
C GLY A 203 1.67 -0.59 5.76
N GLY A 204 0.73 0.05 6.45
CA GLY A 204 -0.02 -0.64 7.50
C GLY A 204 -0.81 -1.84 6.97
N TYR A 205 -1.19 -1.80 5.68
CA TYR A 205 -1.85 -2.89 4.98
C TYR A 205 -0.95 -3.49 3.88
N VAL A 206 -0.49 -2.68 2.92
CA VAL A 206 0.37 -3.12 1.82
C VAL A 206 1.61 -2.25 1.73
N GLY A 207 2.81 -2.87 1.70
CA GLY A 207 4.06 -2.15 1.51
C GLY A 207 4.15 -1.52 0.11
N TYR A 208 3.84 -2.30 -0.92
CA TYR A 208 3.87 -1.88 -2.32
C TYR A 208 2.69 -2.44 -3.10
N ASN A 209 1.80 -1.54 -3.54
CA ASN A 209 0.71 -1.86 -4.46
C ASN A 209 1.11 -1.50 -5.89
N HIS A 210 1.58 -2.49 -6.63
CA HIS A 210 2.03 -2.37 -8.02
C HIS A 210 0.96 -2.94 -8.96
N GLY A 211 -0.05 -2.13 -9.26
CA GLY A 211 -1.15 -2.51 -10.17
C GLY A 211 -2.22 -3.40 -9.55
N GLY A 212 -2.18 -3.65 -8.25
CA GLY A 212 -3.15 -4.50 -7.56
C GLY A 212 -4.46 -3.79 -7.21
N ARG A 213 -5.49 -4.58 -6.92
CA ARG A 213 -6.81 -4.09 -6.52
C ARG A 213 -7.15 -4.52 -5.11
N ILE A 214 -7.49 -3.55 -4.27
CA ILE A 214 -7.96 -3.77 -2.89
C ILE A 214 -9.39 -3.25 -2.79
N LYS A 215 -10.33 -4.13 -2.48
CA LYS A 215 -11.74 -3.81 -2.49
C LYS A 215 -12.44 -4.32 -1.24
N GLY A 216 -12.76 -3.40 -0.35
CA GLY A 216 -13.72 -3.65 0.72
C GLY A 216 -15.13 -3.38 0.24
N TYR A 217 -16.12 -3.91 0.94
CA TYR A 217 -17.53 -3.64 0.70
C TYR A 217 -18.12 -2.81 1.84
N ALA A 218 -19.18 -2.07 1.56
CA ALA A 218 -19.88 -1.33 2.60
C ALA A 218 -20.65 -2.30 3.49
N ALA A 219 -20.68 -2.03 4.80
CA ALA A 219 -21.36 -2.87 5.79
C ALA A 219 -22.86 -3.08 5.53
N GLU A 220 -23.50 -2.16 4.78
CA GLU A 220 -24.92 -2.26 4.38
C GLU A 220 -25.25 -3.50 3.53
N GLY A 221 -24.23 -4.14 2.93
CA GLY A 221 -24.38 -5.36 2.10
C GLY A 221 -23.89 -6.64 2.77
N GLY A 222 -23.50 -6.61 4.04
CA GLY A 222 -22.92 -7.75 4.75
C GLY A 222 -21.43 -8.00 4.44
N GLY A 223 -20.81 -7.12 3.63
CA GLY A 223 -19.37 -7.12 3.38
C GLY A 223 -18.61 -6.34 4.46
N LYS A 224 -17.29 -6.45 4.44
CA LYS A 224 -16.41 -5.70 5.33
C LYS A 224 -15.42 -4.84 4.53
N GLU A 225 -14.99 -3.74 5.13
CA GLU A 225 -13.91 -2.93 4.59
C GLU A 225 -12.58 -3.70 4.60
N CYS A 226 -11.69 -3.48 3.63
CA CYS A 226 -10.31 -3.89 3.77
C CYS A 226 -9.60 -2.92 4.72
N ALA A 227 -9.15 -3.39 5.87
CA ALA A 227 -8.65 -2.51 6.90
C ALA A 227 -7.40 -3.02 7.60
N THR A 228 -6.58 -2.06 8.03
CA THR A 228 -5.56 -2.27 9.05
C THR A 228 -6.10 -1.79 10.38
N ILE A 229 -6.21 -2.70 11.33
CA ILE A 229 -6.84 -2.43 12.63
C ILE A 229 -5.80 -2.44 13.73
N ARG A 230 -5.78 -1.39 14.56
CA ARG A 230 -4.89 -1.21 15.70
C ARG A 230 -3.40 -1.04 15.32
N ILE A 231 -3.12 -0.37 14.19
CA ILE A 231 -1.73 -0.05 13.87
C ILE A 231 -1.18 1.00 14.84
N ARG A 232 0.05 0.80 15.33
CA ARG A 232 0.76 1.73 16.19
C ARG A 232 1.78 2.56 15.43
N SER A 233 2.55 1.91 14.57
CA SER A 233 3.58 2.60 13.82
C SER A 233 3.88 1.93 12.48
N VAL A 234 4.16 2.77 11.48
CA VAL A 234 4.64 2.36 10.17
C VAL A 234 5.93 3.11 9.87
N TYR A 235 6.99 2.38 9.55
CA TYR A 235 8.29 2.94 9.19
C TYR A 235 8.76 2.40 7.84
N GLY A 236 8.95 3.29 6.87
CA GLY A 236 9.58 2.98 5.59
C GLY A 236 10.92 3.71 5.44
N GLY A 237 11.92 3.04 4.90
CA GLY A 237 13.19 3.68 4.58
C GLY A 237 13.02 4.77 3.51
N GLU A 238 12.18 4.52 2.52
CA GLU A 238 11.89 5.42 1.42
C GLU A 238 10.45 5.95 1.47
N PHE A 239 9.46 5.05 1.47
CA PHE A 239 8.05 5.43 1.53
C PHE A 239 7.34 4.76 2.69
N ALA A 240 6.47 5.53 3.37
CA ALA A 240 5.66 5.02 4.46
C ALA A 240 4.21 5.52 4.34
N GLY A 241 3.25 4.61 4.45
CA GLY A 241 1.83 4.93 4.49
C GLY A 241 1.09 4.16 5.58
N GLY A 242 0.11 4.79 6.20
CA GLY A 242 -0.73 4.12 7.20
C GLY A 242 -1.46 2.89 6.63
N PHE A 243 -1.80 2.94 5.34
CA PHE A 243 -2.38 1.82 4.58
C PHE A 243 -1.39 1.31 3.52
N THR A 244 -1.01 2.12 2.54
CA THR A 244 -0.11 1.74 1.44
C THR A 244 1.17 2.57 1.44
N GLY A 245 2.34 1.92 1.38
CA GLY A 245 3.64 2.61 1.30
C GLY A 245 3.86 3.30 -0.04
N LEU A 246 3.78 2.53 -1.13
CA LEU A 246 3.87 3.01 -2.52
C LEU A 246 2.73 2.42 -3.35
N MET A 247 2.11 3.26 -4.17
CA MET A 247 1.07 2.89 -5.11
C MET A 247 1.45 3.39 -6.52
N GLU A 248 1.63 2.49 -7.47
CA GLU A 248 1.97 2.83 -8.84
C GLU A 248 1.41 1.80 -9.84
N THR A 249 1.27 2.21 -11.10
CA THR A 249 0.86 1.30 -12.18
C THR A 249 1.92 0.25 -12.39
N ALA A 250 1.52 -0.99 -12.60
CA ALA A 250 2.46 -2.06 -12.91
C ALA A 250 3.21 -1.80 -14.21
N ASP A 251 4.49 -2.13 -14.21
CA ASP A 251 5.34 -2.02 -15.38
C ASP A 251 5.03 -3.14 -16.37
N LEU A 252 4.27 -2.79 -17.41
CA LEU A 252 3.99 -3.71 -18.51
C LEU A 252 5.23 -4.01 -19.38
N ALA A 253 6.28 -3.18 -19.31
CA ALA A 253 7.51 -3.39 -20.08
C ALA A 253 8.39 -4.48 -19.47
N GLY A 254 8.33 -4.72 -18.16
CA GLY A 254 8.98 -5.85 -17.48
C GLY A 254 8.44 -7.21 -17.90
N THR A 255 7.26 -7.23 -18.53
CA THR A 255 6.57 -8.43 -19.00
C THR A 255 6.97 -8.84 -20.44
N GLY A 256 8.17 -8.52 -20.93
CA GLY A 256 8.69 -9.00 -22.23
C GLY A 256 8.08 -8.30 -23.46
N ASN A 257 7.75 -9.02 -24.52
CA ASN A 257 7.37 -8.50 -25.84
C ASN A 257 6.06 -7.67 -25.94
N LEU A 258 5.55 -7.07 -24.86
CA LEU A 258 4.39 -6.18 -24.93
C LEU A 258 4.59 -4.96 -25.83
N GLN A 259 5.83 -4.52 -26.06
CA GLN A 259 6.13 -3.49 -27.08
C GLN A 259 5.69 -3.91 -28.49
N LEU A 260 5.84 -5.19 -28.81
CA LEU A 260 5.35 -5.76 -30.08
C LEU A 260 3.82 -5.75 -30.11
N LEU A 261 3.17 -6.04 -28.99
CA LEU A 261 1.71 -6.02 -28.85
C LEU A 261 1.14 -4.60 -29.03
N PHE A 262 1.76 -3.58 -28.43
CA PHE A 262 1.29 -2.20 -28.56
C PHE A 262 1.37 -1.68 -30.01
N GLY A 263 2.36 -2.11 -30.79
CA GLY A 263 2.43 -1.76 -32.22
C GLY A 263 1.36 -2.40 -33.10
N LEU A 264 0.73 -3.47 -32.62
CA LEU A 264 -0.26 -4.26 -33.36
C LEU A 264 -1.71 -4.02 -32.88
N LEU A 265 -1.88 -3.45 -31.67
CA LEU A 265 -3.22 -3.23 -31.07
C LEU A 265 -3.88 -1.95 -31.57
N LYS A 266 -5.20 -1.99 -31.69
CA LYS A 266 -6.00 -0.77 -31.87
C LYS A 266 -5.92 0.08 -30.59
N THR A 267 -5.99 1.39 -30.72
CA THR A 267 -5.89 2.37 -29.64
C THR A 267 -6.81 2.10 -28.43
N SER A 268 -8.07 1.67 -28.71
CA SER A 268 -9.03 1.32 -27.66
C SER A 268 -8.57 0.18 -26.75
N ASN A 269 -7.77 -0.74 -27.27
CA ASN A 269 -7.28 -1.91 -26.57
C ASN A 269 -6.07 -1.57 -25.70
N VAL A 270 -5.22 -0.66 -26.16
CA VAL A 270 -4.12 -0.13 -25.34
C VAL A 270 -4.68 0.55 -24.10
N LEU A 271 -5.76 1.34 -24.24
CA LEU A 271 -6.40 1.99 -23.09
C LEU A 271 -7.03 0.99 -22.11
N SER A 272 -7.69 -0.06 -22.62
CA SER A 272 -8.24 -1.12 -21.78
C SER A 272 -7.13 -1.88 -21.04
N LEU A 273 -6.02 -2.12 -21.69
CA LEU A 273 -4.85 -2.80 -21.12
C LEU A 273 -4.20 -1.95 -20.01
N LEU A 274 -3.97 -0.67 -20.27
CA LEU A 274 -3.47 0.28 -19.27
C LEU A 274 -4.42 0.38 -18.07
N GLY A 275 -5.74 0.39 -18.32
CA GLY A 275 -6.74 0.36 -17.25
C GLY A 275 -6.74 -0.94 -16.43
N ALA A 276 -6.26 -2.06 -17.01
CA ALA A 276 -6.18 -3.32 -16.29
C ALA A 276 -5.10 -3.31 -15.19
N VAL A 277 -3.95 -2.70 -15.44
CA VAL A 277 -2.80 -2.66 -14.52
C VAL A 277 -2.79 -1.46 -13.57
N TYR A 278 -3.87 -0.74 -13.51
CA TYR A 278 -4.05 0.44 -12.72
C TYR A 278 -4.45 0.10 -11.28
N PRO A 279 -3.69 0.48 -10.25
CA PRO A 279 -3.99 0.09 -8.89
C PRO A 279 -5.24 0.81 -8.37
N THR A 280 -6.07 0.09 -7.61
CA THR A 280 -7.26 0.67 -6.98
C THR A 280 -7.41 0.23 -5.54
N GLU A 281 -7.82 1.17 -4.68
CA GLU A 281 -8.15 0.92 -3.28
C GLU A 281 -9.52 1.52 -2.99
N THR A 282 -10.48 0.68 -2.63
CA THR A 282 -11.88 1.10 -2.43
C THR A 282 -12.44 0.55 -1.12
N ASN A 283 -13.14 1.40 -0.37
CA ASN A 283 -13.72 1.08 0.93
C ASN A 283 -12.66 0.47 1.88
N THR A 284 -11.65 1.26 2.17
CA THR A 284 -10.48 0.85 2.94
C THR A 284 -10.29 1.71 4.18
N ALA A 285 -9.66 1.17 5.22
CA ALA A 285 -9.48 1.92 6.45
C ALA A 285 -8.18 1.64 7.21
N VAL A 286 -7.76 2.65 7.97
CA VAL A 286 -6.69 2.58 8.97
C VAL A 286 -7.24 2.97 10.33
N TYR A 287 -7.02 2.13 11.32
CA TYR A 287 -7.42 2.37 12.70
C TYR A 287 -6.20 2.36 13.62
N GLY A 288 -6.11 3.37 14.47
CA GLY A 288 -5.11 3.46 15.52
C GLY A 288 -5.28 2.40 16.63
N PRO A 289 -4.32 2.34 17.57
CA PRO A 289 -4.36 1.41 18.70
C PRO A 289 -5.66 1.52 19.51
N LEU A 290 -6.06 0.41 20.13
CA LEU A 290 -7.27 0.28 20.96
C LEU A 290 -8.61 0.50 20.22
N ARG A 291 -8.59 0.79 18.92
CA ARG A 291 -9.83 0.81 18.14
C ARG A 291 -10.33 -0.61 17.84
N LYS A 292 -11.64 -0.76 17.83
CA LYS A 292 -12.30 -2.06 17.55
C LYS A 292 -11.76 -3.20 18.45
N VAL A 293 -11.49 -2.88 19.73
CA VAL A 293 -11.16 -3.86 20.76
C VAL A 293 -12.44 -4.14 21.54
N ASP A 294 -12.86 -5.38 21.60
CA ASP A 294 -13.91 -5.86 22.48
C ASP A 294 -13.33 -6.42 23.80
N MET A 295 -14.19 -6.63 24.76
CA MET A 295 -13.81 -7.06 26.11
C MET A 295 -13.13 -8.43 26.12
N ASP A 296 -13.61 -9.37 25.29
CA ASP A 296 -13.02 -10.71 25.20
C ASP A 296 -11.60 -10.67 24.65
N THR A 297 -11.39 -9.93 23.56
CA THR A 297 -10.07 -9.72 22.95
C THR A 297 -9.12 -9.03 23.92
N TRP A 298 -9.60 -7.99 24.64
CA TRP A 298 -8.79 -7.30 25.63
C TRP A 298 -8.40 -8.21 26.78
N ASN A 299 -9.33 -8.91 27.40
CA ASN A 299 -9.10 -9.72 28.59
C ASN A 299 -8.15 -10.90 28.28
N LYS A 300 -8.37 -11.61 27.18
CA LYS A 300 -7.45 -12.67 26.75
C LYS A 300 -6.03 -12.16 26.55
N TRP A 301 -5.90 -10.99 25.93
CA TRP A 301 -4.60 -10.39 25.72
C TRP A 301 -3.96 -9.95 27.04
N ALA A 302 -4.71 -9.29 27.91
CA ALA A 302 -4.23 -8.81 29.21
C ALA A 302 -3.76 -9.96 30.11
N GLU A 303 -4.50 -11.08 30.14
CA GLU A 303 -4.11 -12.29 30.86
C GLU A 303 -2.82 -12.92 30.30
N ALA A 304 -2.69 -12.99 28.98
CA ALA A 304 -1.52 -13.61 28.32
C ALA A 304 -0.23 -12.78 28.51
N VAL A 305 -0.34 -11.46 28.46
CA VAL A 305 0.81 -10.56 28.60
C VAL A 305 1.18 -10.37 30.08
N GLY A 306 0.23 -10.50 31.00
CA GLY A 306 0.41 -10.29 32.43
C GLY A 306 0.81 -8.85 32.77
N ASN A 307 1.04 -8.57 34.04
CA ASN A 307 1.44 -7.24 34.53
C ASN A 307 2.87 -6.83 34.12
N ASN A 308 3.56 -7.65 33.33
CA ASN A 308 4.91 -7.38 32.83
C ASN A 308 4.85 -6.48 31.59
N GLY A 309 4.43 -5.24 31.76
CA GLY A 309 4.31 -4.21 30.74
C GLY A 309 5.31 -4.30 29.59
N VAL A 310 4.99 -5.07 28.58
CA VAL A 310 5.77 -5.16 27.34
C VAL A 310 5.70 -3.83 26.55
N TYR A 311 4.84 -2.91 26.97
CA TYR A 311 4.52 -1.67 26.24
C TYR A 311 4.84 -0.39 27.03
N GLY A 312 5.90 -0.40 27.84
CA GLY A 312 6.37 0.75 28.60
C GLY A 312 5.51 1.04 29.84
N ASP A 313 5.97 1.96 30.68
CA ASP A 313 5.37 2.34 31.97
C ASP A 313 3.92 2.91 31.88
N GLN A 314 3.32 2.92 30.69
CA GLN A 314 2.03 3.56 30.45
C GLN A 314 0.82 2.60 30.40
N PHE A 315 1.06 1.29 30.37
CA PHE A 315 -0.01 0.30 30.30
C PHE A 315 0.04 -0.70 31.45
N THR A 316 -0.96 -0.70 32.30
CA THR A 316 -1.29 -1.87 33.12
C THR A 316 -2.27 -2.73 32.31
N SER A 317 -1.81 -3.86 31.80
CA SER A 317 -2.63 -4.86 31.14
C SER A 317 -3.45 -5.63 32.17
N THR A 318 -4.45 -5.00 32.76
CA THR A 318 -5.39 -5.64 33.70
C THR A 318 -6.67 -6.04 32.95
N PRO A 319 -7.18 -7.26 33.13
CA PRO A 319 -8.51 -7.62 32.66
C PRO A 319 -9.58 -6.66 33.18
N VAL A 320 -10.61 -6.45 32.37
CA VAL A 320 -11.76 -5.61 32.73
C VAL A 320 -13.00 -6.47 32.96
N GLU A 321 -13.88 -6.05 33.85
CA GLU A 321 -15.08 -6.82 34.24
C GLU A 321 -16.31 -6.48 33.40
N ASN A 322 -16.30 -5.30 32.76
CA ASN A 322 -17.43 -4.81 31.98
C ASN A 322 -16.97 -3.81 30.90
N GLU A 323 -17.88 -3.52 29.97
CA GLU A 323 -17.63 -2.62 28.83
C GLU A 323 -17.32 -1.18 29.28
N GLU A 324 -17.90 -0.70 30.39
CA GLU A 324 -17.64 0.64 30.91
C GLU A 324 -16.17 0.78 31.35
N GLN A 325 -15.62 -0.22 32.03
CA GLN A 325 -14.20 -0.27 32.39
C GLN A 325 -13.30 -0.31 31.15
N LEU A 326 -13.69 -1.09 30.13
CA LEU A 326 -12.96 -1.13 28.87
C LEU A 326 -12.95 0.25 28.19
N GLN A 327 -14.09 0.93 28.10
CA GLN A 327 -14.18 2.25 27.50
C GLN A 327 -13.42 3.31 28.31
N ALA A 328 -13.42 3.24 29.63
CA ALA A 328 -12.61 4.10 30.49
C ALA A 328 -11.10 3.88 30.22
N LEU A 329 -10.67 2.63 30.10
CA LEU A 329 -9.30 2.26 29.79
C LEU A 329 -8.91 2.73 28.38
N ILE A 330 -9.75 2.51 27.37
CA ILE A 330 -9.52 3.02 26.00
C ILE A 330 -9.39 4.54 26.02
N THR A 331 -10.25 5.25 26.74
CA THR A 331 -10.21 6.71 26.86
C THR A 331 -8.92 7.19 27.55
N GLN A 332 -8.50 6.51 28.60
CA GLN A 332 -7.30 6.87 29.36
C GLN A 332 -6.01 6.61 28.59
N TYR A 333 -5.93 5.48 27.89
CA TYR A 333 -4.69 5.02 27.28
C TYR A 333 -4.68 5.08 25.75
N ALA A 334 -5.76 5.53 25.10
CA ALA A 334 -5.77 5.69 23.67
C ALA A 334 -4.63 6.60 23.22
N TYR A 335 -3.90 6.16 22.21
CA TYR A 335 -2.89 6.95 21.54
C TYR A 335 -2.95 6.70 20.03
N GLY A 336 -2.60 7.71 19.27
CA GLY A 336 -2.67 7.61 17.83
C GLY A 336 -1.48 6.89 17.22
N TYR A 337 -1.62 6.46 15.97
CA TYR A 337 -0.53 5.84 15.23
C TYR A 337 0.44 6.85 14.62
N ASN A 338 1.66 6.39 14.38
CA ASN A 338 2.72 7.18 13.80
C ASN A 338 3.15 6.60 12.45
N VAL A 339 3.36 7.47 11.45
CA VAL A 339 3.94 7.12 10.17
C VAL A 339 5.22 7.89 9.97
N LYS A 340 6.32 7.21 9.65
CA LYS A 340 7.61 7.86 9.40
C LYS A 340 8.29 7.24 8.19
N ALA A 341 8.75 8.11 7.29
CA ALA A 341 9.68 7.75 6.23
C ALA A 341 11.08 8.23 6.57
N GLY A 342 12.03 7.32 6.50
CA GLY A 342 13.44 7.59 6.70
C GLY A 342 14.09 8.24 5.49
N ARG A 343 15.40 8.42 5.59
CA ARG A 343 16.25 8.83 4.50
C ARG A 343 17.08 7.63 4.07
N THR A 344 16.77 7.06 2.93
CA THR A 344 17.70 6.19 2.23
C THR A 344 18.59 7.08 1.38
N SER A 345 19.71 7.52 1.88
CA SER A 345 20.71 8.18 1.05
C SER A 345 22.02 7.44 1.16
N VAL A 346 22.34 6.71 0.12
CA VAL A 346 23.71 6.39 -0.21
C VAL A 346 24.00 7.15 -1.50
N GLY A 347 24.72 8.26 -1.38
CA GLY A 347 25.12 9.06 -2.54
C GLY A 347 24.21 10.24 -2.88
N THR A 348 24.71 11.08 -3.79
CA THR A 348 24.18 12.41 -4.14
C THR A 348 22.98 12.39 -5.10
N GLN A 349 22.38 11.26 -5.40
CA GLN A 349 21.38 11.13 -6.47
C GLN A 349 19.95 10.81 -6.03
N ASP A 350 19.71 10.34 -4.80
CA ASP A 350 18.34 9.96 -4.39
C ASP A 350 17.58 11.11 -3.72
N MET A 351 17.12 12.04 -4.52
CA MET A 351 16.26 13.13 -4.07
C MET A 351 14.78 12.74 -3.89
N GLU A 352 14.44 11.45 -4.05
CA GLU A 352 13.06 10.98 -3.96
C GLU A 352 12.70 10.34 -2.61
N ALA A 353 13.67 9.99 -1.79
CA ALA A 353 13.48 9.30 -0.52
C ALA A 353 12.84 10.17 0.58
N GLY A 354 12.22 9.51 1.53
CA GLY A 354 11.65 10.13 2.73
C GLY A 354 10.28 10.78 2.49
N VAL A 355 9.32 10.01 1.98
CA VAL A 355 7.92 10.46 1.77
C VAL A 355 6.97 9.67 2.66
N ALA A 356 6.16 10.37 3.47
CA ALA A 356 5.21 9.75 4.39
C ALA A 356 3.80 10.32 4.25
N GLY A 357 2.80 9.46 4.31
CA GLY A 357 1.39 9.81 4.39
C GLY A 357 0.65 9.02 5.46
N GLY A 358 -0.32 9.61 6.09
CA GLY A 358 -1.12 8.92 7.11
C GLY A 358 -1.93 7.77 6.53
N TYR A 359 -2.25 7.82 5.23
CA TYR A 359 -2.87 6.71 4.49
C TYR A 359 -1.91 6.17 3.43
N VAL A 360 -1.49 6.96 2.45
CA VAL A 360 -0.57 6.53 1.38
C VAL A 360 0.72 7.34 1.41
N GLY A 361 1.88 6.65 1.39
CA GLY A 361 3.18 7.30 1.34
C GLY A 361 3.35 8.08 0.03
N ARG A 362 3.48 7.38 -1.08
CA ARG A 362 3.52 7.96 -2.44
C ARG A 362 2.50 7.29 -3.35
N MET A 363 1.84 8.10 -4.14
CA MET A 363 0.89 7.69 -5.16
C MET A 363 1.34 8.25 -6.53
N LYS A 364 1.86 7.38 -7.41
CA LYS A 364 2.26 7.77 -8.77
C LYS A 364 1.12 7.59 -9.78
N ALA A 365 0.20 6.69 -9.49
CA ALA A 365 -0.99 6.43 -10.29
C ALA A 365 -2.05 5.80 -9.39
N GLY A 366 -3.21 5.50 -9.95
CA GLY A 366 -4.24 4.74 -9.27
C GLY A 366 -5.35 5.59 -8.67
N VAL A 367 -6.37 4.89 -8.17
CA VAL A 367 -7.55 5.51 -7.55
C VAL A 367 -7.73 4.99 -6.14
N VAL A 368 -7.83 5.92 -5.21
CA VAL A 368 -8.26 5.67 -3.83
C VAL A 368 -9.66 6.24 -3.67
N THR A 369 -10.62 5.41 -3.26
CA THR A 369 -12.03 5.82 -3.11
C THR A 369 -12.59 5.34 -1.77
N ASN A 370 -13.30 6.21 -1.05
CA ASN A 370 -13.90 5.90 0.24
C ASN A 370 -12.89 5.30 1.22
N ALA A 371 -11.74 5.94 1.36
CA ALA A 371 -10.69 5.53 2.28
C ALA A 371 -10.69 6.40 3.53
N HIS A 372 -10.57 5.77 4.69
CA HIS A 372 -10.62 6.45 5.97
C HIS A 372 -9.39 6.14 6.81
N ALA A 373 -8.77 7.16 7.41
CA ALA A 373 -7.67 6.98 8.34
C ALA A 373 -8.00 7.66 9.68
N TRP A 374 -8.10 6.88 10.77
CA TRP A 374 -8.47 7.38 12.08
C TRP A 374 -7.35 7.22 13.11
N ASP A 375 -7.24 8.25 13.95
CA ASP A 375 -6.30 8.33 15.07
C ASP A 375 -4.84 8.52 14.64
N ALA A 376 -4.57 9.21 13.54
CA ALA A 376 -3.20 9.59 13.18
C ALA A 376 -2.63 10.58 14.22
N LYS A 377 -1.50 10.25 14.84
CA LYS A 377 -0.80 11.11 15.81
C LYS A 377 0.30 11.93 15.14
N SER A 378 1.13 11.27 14.35
CA SER A 378 2.18 11.96 13.63
C SER A 378 2.49 11.34 12.27
N VAL A 379 2.75 12.21 11.30
CA VAL A 379 3.27 11.84 9.98
C VAL A 379 4.55 12.61 9.75
N MET A 380 5.68 11.91 9.66
CA MET A 380 7.00 12.52 9.57
C MET A 380 7.79 12.00 8.38
N ALA A 381 8.42 12.91 7.65
CA ALA A 381 9.25 12.57 6.50
C ALA A 381 10.43 13.55 6.37
N TYR A 382 11.36 13.23 5.48
CA TYR A 382 12.40 14.17 5.11
C TYR A 382 11.92 15.06 3.96
N LYS A 383 11.50 14.50 2.82
CA LYS A 383 11.12 15.24 1.62
C LYS A 383 9.68 15.74 1.66
N SER A 384 8.72 14.85 1.88
CA SER A 384 7.31 15.22 1.81
C SER A 384 6.47 14.47 2.83
N ALA A 385 5.69 15.20 3.62
CA ALA A 385 4.77 14.66 4.61
C ALA A 385 3.36 15.19 4.37
N GLY A 386 2.39 14.29 4.28
CA GLY A 386 0.98 14.63 4.16
C GLY A 386 0.13 13.86 5.16
N GLY A 387 -0.88 14.51 5.71
CA GLY A 387 -1.79 13.83 6.63
C GLY A 387 -2.37 12.58 6.00
N PHE A 388 -2.91 12.68 4.79
CA PHE A 388 -3.45 11.55 4.03
C PHE A 388 -2.41 10.98 3.04
N ALA A 389 -1.91 11.79 2.09
CA ALA A 389 -0.94 11.38 1.09
C ALA A 389 0.37 12.18 1.23
N GLY A 390 1.50 11.49 1.31
CA GLY A 390 2.80 12.14 1.37
C GLY A 390 3.14 12.86 0.07
N GLU A 391 3.06 12.16 -1.04
CA GLU A 391 3.25 12.72 -2.39
C GLU A 391 2.26 12.09 -3.38
N MET A 392 1.64 12.95 -4.18
CA MET A 392 0.91 12.56 -5.39
C MET A 392 1.72 13.05 -6.59
N LYS A 393 2.15 12.14 -7.44
CA LYS A 393 2.95 12.48 -8.62
C LYS A 393 2.43 11.70 -9.81
N THR A 394 2.05 12.41 -10.87
CA THR A 394 1.64 11.76 -12.12
C THR A 394 2.79 10.88 -12.63
N GLY A 395 2.52 9.61 -12.87
CA GLY A 395 3.45 8.67 -13.46
C GLY A 395 3.85 9.15 -14.87
N GLY A 396 5.12 9.00 -15.22
CA GLY A 396 5.56 9.32 -16.58
C GLY A 396 5.07 8.24 -17.55
N VAL A 397 4.48 8.63 -18.68
CA VAL A 397 4.16 7.70 -19.77
C VAL A 397 5.45 6.97 -20.23
N ALA A 398 6.60 7.59 -20.04
CA ALA A 398 7.91 7.02 -20.31
C ALA A 398 8.34 5.91 -19.32
N GLU A 399 7.75 5.88 -18.11
CA GLU A 399 8.05 4.83 -17.11
C GLU A 399 7.34 3.50 -17.44
N VAL A 400 6.30 3.52 -18.29
CA VAL A 400 5.57 2.31 -18.75
C VAL A 400 6.29 1.56 -19.89
N GLY A 401 7.56 1.82 -20.05
CA GLY A 401 8.33 1.45 -21.21
C GLY A 401 8.14 2.49 -22.32
N LYS A 402 9.07 2.59 -23.23
CA LYS A 402 9.02 3.53 -24.36
C LYS A 402 7.85 3.19 -25.31
N VAL A 403 6.61 3.29 -24.80
CA VAL A 403 5.42 3.27 -25.64
C VAL A 403 5.46 4.60 -26.41
N GLU A 404 6.02 4.56 -27.59
CA GLU A 404 5.77 5.63 -28.54
C GLU A 404 4.27 5.63 -28.77
N LEU A 405 3.54 6.59 -28.21
CA LEU A 405 2.11 6.85 -28.47
C LEU A 405 1.88 7.31 -29.92
N ILE A 406 2.74 6.82 -30.82
CA ILE A 406 2.72 7.11 -32.25
C ILE A 406 1.44 6.48 -32.83
N GLY A 407 0.54 7.33 -33.31
CA GLY A 407 -0.72 6.94 -33.94
C GLY A 407 -1.97 7.00 -33.06
N LEU A 408 -1.86 7.42 -31.81
CA LEU A 408 -3.04 7.77 -31.01
C LEU A 408 -3.61 9.13 -31.44
N ASP A 409 -4.92 9.22 -31.64
CA ASP A 409 -5.56 10.52 -31.78
C ASP A 409 -5.51 11.30 -30.43
N ILE A 410 -5.75 12.60 -30.50
CA ILE A 410 -5.62 13.49 -29.32
C ILE A 410 -6.53 13.03 -28.16
N ALA A 411 -7.76 12.58 -28.45
CA ALA A 411 -8.70 12.16 -27.42
C ALA A 411 -8.23 10.89 -26.70
N ASN A 412 -7.70 9.94 -27.44
CA ASN A 412 -7.15 8.70 -26.91
C ASN A 412 -5.83 8.93 -26.16
N SER A 413 -5.00 9.87 -26.63
CA SER A 413 -3.78 10.27 -25.91
C SER A 413 -4.11 10.91 -24.54
N ILE A 414 -5.14 11.74 -24.47
CA ILE A 414 -5.61 12.33 -23.20
C ILE A 414 -6.12 11.22 -22.26
N SER A 415 -6.89 10.26 -22.76
CA SER A 415 -7.38 9.14 -21.95
C SER A 415 -6.26 8.24 -21.45
N ALA A 416 -5.22 7.99 -22.26
CA ALA A 416 -4.02 7.26 -21.85
C ALA A 416 -3.26 8.00 -20.74
N VAL A 417 -3.09 9.32 -20.87
CA VAL A 417 -2.44 10.13 -19.84
C VAL A 417 -3.23 10.11 -18.53
N GLN A 418 -4.57 10.14 -18.59
CA GLN A 418 -5.43 10.06 -17.40
C GLN A 418 -5.22 8.78 -16.59
N THR A 419 -4.82 7.67 -17.21
CA THR A 419 -4.53 6.41 -16.54
C THR A 419 -3.33 6.51 -15.59
N PHE A 420 -2.43 7.47 -15.79
CA PHE A 420 -1.26 7.70 -14.94
C PHE A 420 -1.45 8.82 -13.92
N VAL A 421 -2.65 9.38 -13.84
CA VAL A 421 -2.97 10.45 -12.88
C VAL A 421 -3.45 9.83 -11.56
N PRO A 422 -2.79 10.10 -10.44
CA PRO A 422 -3.28 9.66 -9.14
C PRO A 422 -4.56 10.38 -8.76
N ILE A 423 -5.56 9.65 -8.29
CA ILE A 423 -6.89 10.19 -7.96
C ILE A 423 -7.31 9.75 -6.56
N ILE A 424 -7.71 10.70 -5.73
CA ILE A 424 -8.30 10.45 -4.42
C ILE A 424 -9.75 10.93 -4.43
N ARG A 425 -10.69 10.06 -4.00
CA ARG A 425 -12.13 10.35 -3.98
C ARG A 425 -12.71 10.04 -2.61
N ASN A 426 -13.57 10.94 -2.10
CA ASN A 426 -14.36 10.70 -0.88
C ASN A 426 -13.55 10.12 0.30
N SER A 427 -12.33 10.59 0.50
CA SER A 427 -11.40 9.98 1.46
C SER A 427 -10.94 11.00 2.48
N ASP A 428 -10.75 10.57 3.72
CA ASP A 428 -10.45 11.47 4.83
C ASP A 428 -9.42 10.92 5.80
N ILE A 429 -8.83 11.85 6.55
CA ILE A 429 -8.01 11.53 7.69
C ILE A 429 -8.43 12.33 8.92
N THR A 430 -8.55 11.64 10.02
CA THR A 430 -8.83 12.22 11.33
C THR A 430 -7.64 11.98 12.26
N GLY A 431 -7.07 13.06 12.75
CA GLY A 431 -6.03 13.01 13.76
C GLY A 431 -6.54 12.47 15.08
N PHE A 432 -5.63 11.94 15.90
CA PHE A 432 -5.93 11.53 17.26
C PHE A 432 -6.46 12.71 18.10
N GLN A 433 -7.07 12.44 19.25
CA GLN A 433 -7.74 13.45 20.11
C GLN A 433 -6.85 14.64 20.46
N SER A 434 -5.55 14.42 20.71
CA SER A 434 -4.59 15.50 20.98
C SER A 434 -4.15 16.27 19.73
N GLY A 435 -4.66 15.89 18.58
CA GLY A 435 -4.35 16.46 17.28
C GLY A 435 -3.16 15.80 16.58
N MET A 436 -3.24 15.74 15.24
CA MET A 436 -2.20 15.19 14.37
C MET A 436 -1.12 16.23 14.08
N THR A 437 0.14 15.79 14.12
CA THR A 437 1.29 16.58 13.66
C THR A 437 1.81 16.03 12.32
N VAL A 438 1.96 16.91 11.32
CA VAL A 438 2.57 16.58 10.02
C VAL A 438 3.87 17.35 9.89
N LYS A 439 4.99 16.65 9.62
CA LYS A 439 6.31 17.28 9.61
C LYS A 439 7.21 16.78 8.49
N ALA A 440 7.73 17.69 7.67
CA ALA A 440 8.78 17.47 6.69
C ALA A 440 10.07 18.20 7.11
N THR A 441 11.13 17.45 7.45
CA THR A 441 12.38 18.04 7.99
C THR A 441 13.30 18.60 6.92
N GLY A 442 13.04 18.29 5.67
CA GLY A 442 13.77 18.76 4.49
C GLY A 442 15.00 17.93 4.15
N ILE A 443 15.19 17.70 2.87
CA ILE A 443 16.42 17.15 2.29
C ILE A 443 17.27 18.31 1.76
N PRO A 444 18.61 18.23 1.88
CA PRO A 444 19.49 19.25 1.31
C PRO A 444 19.49 19.13 -0.22
N VAL A 445 19.11 20.18 -0.90
CA VAL A 445 19.12 20.29 -2.36
C VAL A 445 20.03 21.44 -2.74
N LYS A 446 20.92 21.26 -3.72
CA LYS A 446 21.70 22.37 -4.29
C LYS A 446 20.83 23.09 -5.32
N ASP A 447 20.70 24.40 -5.15
CA ASP A 447 20.08 25.26 -6.14
C ASP A 447 21.04 25.56 -7.32
N SER A 448 20.58 26.30 -8.33
CA SER A 448 21.37 26.73 -9.49
C SER A 448 22.58 27.60 -9.12
N THR A 449 22.62 28.15 -7.91
CA THR A 449 23.71 28.98 -7.37
C THR A 449 24.66 28.19 -6.46
N LEU A 450 24.53 26.83 -6.42
CA LEU A 450 25.26 25.92 -5.54
C LEU A 450 24.97 26.12 -4.04
N LYS A 451 23.96 26.92 -3.69
CA LYS A 451 23.46 27.03 -2.33
C LYS A 451 22.68 25.76 -1.94
N ILE A 452 22.92 25.29 -0.73
CA ILE A 452 22.18 24.14 -0.20
C ILE A 452 20.93 24.66 0.50
N GLU A 453 19.77 24.38 -0.05
CA GLU A 453 18.47 24.58 0.61
C GLU A 453 17.95 23.26 1.20
N LYS A 454 17.25 23.36 2.33
CA LYS A 454 16.49 22.22 2.84
C LYS A 454 15.10 22.24 2.21
N VAL A 455 14.78 21.22 1.41
CA VAL A 455 13.49 21.09 0.74
C VAL A 455 12.63 20.06 1.47
N GLY A 456 11.57 20.53 2.11
CA GLY A 456 10.59 19.71 2.80
C GLY A 456 9.19 20.29 2.65
N TYR A 457 8.29 19.50 2.06
CA TYR A 457 6.90 19.87 1.80
C TYR A 457 6.00 19.25 2.85
N ALA A 458 5.15 20.03 3.51
CA ALA A 458 4.23 19.54 4.51
C ALA A 458 2.81 20.05 4.28
N GLY A 459 1.85 19.16 4.23
CA GLY A 459 0.44 19.48 4.09
C GLY A 459 -0.44 18.68 5.04
N GLY A 460 -1.51 19.31 5.56
CA GLY A 460 -2.43 18.63 6.45
C GLY A 460 -3.10 17.42 5.81
N TYR A 461 -3.31 17.46 4.48
CA TYR A 461 -3.86 16.34 3.70
C TYR A 461 -2.83 15.77 2.73
N VAL A 462 -2.27 16.59 1.85
CA VAL A 462 -1.24 16.21 0.87
C VAL A 462 0.04 17.01 1.11
N GLY A 463 1.20 16.33 1.20
CA GLY A 463 2.49 17.01 1.36
C GLY A 463 2.92 17.71 0.08
N HIS A 464 3.04 16.98 -1.02
CA HIS A 464 3.42 17.52 -2.33
C HIS A 464 2.58 16.87 -3.44
N MET A 465 1.96 17.68 -4.28
CA MET A 465 1.14 17.23 -5.40
C MET A 465 1.75 17.73 -6.70
N VAL A 466 2.22 16.81 -7.54
CA VAL A 466 2.77 17.08 -8.89
C VAL A 466 1.83 16.43 -9.91
N GLY A 467 0.77 17.13 -10.25
CA GLY A 467 -0.39 16.55 -10.92
C GLY A 467 -1.26 15.73 -9.95
N GLY A 468 -2.30 15.11 -10.46
CA GLY A 468 -3.27 14.34 -9.66
C GLY A 468 -4.58 15.08 -9.41
N GLN A 469 -5.53 14.38 -8.79
CA GLN A 469 -6.88 14.90 -8.57
C GLN A 469 -7.39 14.47 -7.19
N ILE A 470 -8.05 15.39 -6.49
CA ILE A 470 -8.68 15.13 -5.18
C ILE A 470 -10.14 15.59 -5.29
N TRP A 471 -11.07 14.65 -5.18
CA TRP A 471 -12.49 14.90 -5.38
C TRP A 471 -13.32 14.45 -4.18
N GLY A 472 -13.99 15.38 -3.53
CA GLY A 472 -15.10 15.09 -2.63
C GLY A 472 -16.42 14.99 -3.42
N ASN A 473 -17.46 14.39 -2.81
CA ASN A 473 -18.79 14.21 -3.40
C ASN A 473 -18.80 13.45 -4.74
N TRP A 474 -17.88 12.49 -4.88
CA TRP A 474 -17.88 11.61 -6.04
C TRP A 474 -18.99 10.57 -5.94
N SER A 475 -19.78 10.43 -7.00
CA SER A 475 -20.81 9.41 -7.14
C SER A 475 -20.37 8.34 -8.14
N GLU A 476 -20.17 7.11 -7.66
CA GLU A 476 -19.87 5.95 -8.52
C GLU A 476 -21.01 5.70 -9.54
N LYS A 477 -22.27 5.83 -9.08
CA LYS A 477 -23.46 5.55 -9.89
C LYS A 477 -23.60 6.50 -11.10
N ALA A 478 -23.17 7.75 -10.95
CA ALA A 478 -23.25 8.76 -12.00
C ALA A 478 -21.93 8.96 -12.75
N ASN A 479 -20.82 8.41 -12.25
CA ASN A 479 -19.45 8.65 -12.72
C ASN A 479 -19.16 10.15 -12.90
N THR A 480 -19.79 11.00 -12.08
CA THR A 480 -19.75 12.46 -12.17
C THR A 480 -19.54 13.10 -10.81
N TYR A 481 -18.97 14.28 -10.86
CA TYR A 481 -18.87 15.20 -9.73
C TYR A 481 -20.07 16.16 -9.75
N SER A 482 -20.82 16.24 -8.66
CA SER A 482 -21.87 17.24 -8.51
C SER A 482 -21.35 18.47 -7.77
N ALA A 483 -21.15 19.56 -8.49
CA ALA A 483 -20.75 20.84 -7.91
C ALA A 483 -21.92 21.60 -7.22
N THR A 484 -23.15 21.11 -7.36
CA THR A 484 -24.36 21.87 -7.04
C THR A 484 -25.04 21.54 -5.71
N ASP A 485 -24.57 20.55 -4.97
CA ASP A 485 -25.19 20.25 -3.68
C ASP A 485 -24.70 21.22 -2.60
N ALA A 486 -25.36 22.38 -2.58
CA ALA A 486 -25.14 23.43 -1.57
C ALA A 486 -25.65 23.06 -0.16
N VAL A 487 -26.31 21.92 -0.01
CA VAL A 487 -26.76 21.39 1.27
C VAL A 487 -25.83 20.25 1.67
N PRO A 488 -25.17 20.30 2.84
CA PRO A 488 -24.37 19.18 3.31
C PRO A 488 -25.30 17.98 3.56
N ASP A 489 -25.40 17.08 2.61
CA ASP A 489 -25.96 15.76 2.84
C ASP A 489 -25.04 15.07 3.87
N PRO A 490 -25.54 14.57 4.99
CA PRO A 490 -24.75 13.82 5.96
C PRO A 490 -24.09 12.56 5.36
N ASN A 491 -24.56 12.11 4.19
CA ASN A 491 -23.95 11.05 3.39
C ASN A 491 -22.89 11.58 2.39
N ASN A 492 -22.70 12.91 2.31
CA ASN A 492 -21.71 13.51 1.42
C ASN A 492 -20.29 13.25 1.92
N LYS A 493 -19.62 12.31 1.34
CA LYS A 493 -18.24 11.97 1.62
C LYS A 493 -17.31 13.04 1.02
N ARG A 494 -16.63 13.77 1.88
CA ARG A 494 -15.69 14.82 1.49
C ARG A 494 -14.26 14.35 1.67
N CYS A 495 -13.33 14.87 0.86
CA CYS A 495 -11.92 14.80 1.18
C CYS A 495 -11.59 15.87 2.22
N PHE A 496 -11.19 15.46 3.44
CA PHE A 496 -10.88 16.40 4.52
C PHE A 496 -9.81 15.87 5.46
N VAL A 497 -9.25 16.78 6.24
CA VAL A 497 -8.43 16.49 7.40
C VAL A 497 -9.10 17.07 8.65
N ALA A 498 -9.26 16.26 9.68
CA ALA A 498 -9.79 16.68 10.97
C ALA A 498 -8.75 16.49 12.09
N ASN A 499 -8.92 17.24 13.19
CA ASN A 499 -8.03 17.21 14.34
C ASN A 499 -6.55 17.44 13.97
N LEU A 500 -6.29 18.36 13.03
CA LEU A 500 -4.95 18.77 12.66
C LEU A 500 -4.41 19.76 13.71
N ARG A 501 -3.34 19.39 14.40
CA ARG A 501 -2.70 20.22 15.42
C ARG A 501 -1.61 21.10 14.86
N LYS A 502 -0.73 20.51 14.00
CA LYS A 502 0.47 21.21 13.56
C LYS A 502 0.94 20.70 12.20
N VAL A 503 1.37 21.62 11.34
CA VAL A 503 2.06 21.31 10.09
C VAL A 503 3.39 22.05 10.08
N GLU A 504 4.49 21.33 9.85
CA GLU A 504 5.86 21.87 9.80
C GLU A 504 6.58 21.40 8.53
N GLY A 505 7.16 22.32 7.80
CA GLY A 505 7.96 22.05 6.61
C GLY A 505 9.09 23.05 6.49
N THR A 506 9.99 22.84 5.54
CA THR A 506 11.14 23.74 5.33
C THR A 506 11.04 24.53 4.02
N LYS A 507 10.24 24.06 3.04
CA LYS A 507 10.04 24.74 1.75
C LYS A 507 8.63 25.28 1.59
N ALA A 508 7.63 24.41 1.69
CA ALA A 508 6.24 24.82 1.56
C ALA A 508 5.36 24.11 2.60
N ILE A 509 4.40 24.83 3.14
CA ILE A 509 3.53 24.37 4.22
C ILE A 509 2.11 24.82 3.92
N GLY A 510 1.15 23.93 4.07
CA GLY A 510 -0.27 24.25 3.93
C GLY A 510 -1.17 23.43 4.85
N GLY A 511 -2.30 24.00 5.26
CA GLY A 511 -3.29 23.30 6.09
C GLY A 511 -3.92 22.10 5.38
N PHE A 512 -4.01 22.16 4.05
CA PHE A 512 -4.49 21.04 3.21
C PHE A 512 -3.36 20.50 2.33
N ALA A 513 -2.76 21.30 1.45
CA ALA A 513 -1.66 20.90 0.59
C ALA A 513 -0.41 21.73 0.89
N GLY A 514 0.76 21.10 0.98
CA GLY A 514 2.03 21.81 1.18
C GLY A 514 2.46 22.54 -0.08
N GLN A 515 2.52 21.83 -1.22
CA GLN A 515 2.79 22.41 -2.54
C GLN A 515 1.98 21.68 -3.61
N ILE A 516 1.54 22.43 -4.61
CA ILE A 516 0.88 21.91 -5.81
C ILE A 516 1.63 22.43 -7.02
N ASP A 517 2.15 21.51 -7.81
CA ASP A 517 2.84 21.80 -9.07
C ASP A 517 2.09 21.16 -10.24
N PRO A 518 2.11 21.73 -11.43
CA PRO A 518 1.59 21.07 -12.62
C PRO A 518 2.39 19.79 -12.89
N ALA A 519 1.76 18.80 -13.51
CA ALA A 519 2.45 17.65 -14.05
C ALA A 519 3.42 18.12 -15.16
N SER A 520 4.68 17.69 -15.07
CA SER A 520 5.73 18.04 -16.05
C SER A 520 5.74 17.06 -17.21
#